data_92c01a1fc2d38eba68fef240d78cf1c0
#
_entry.id   92c01a1fc2d38eba68fef240d78cf1c0
#
_cell.length_a   1.000
_cell.length_b   1.000
_cell.length_c   1.000
_cell.angle_alpha   90.00
_cell.angle_beta   90.00
_cell.angle_gamma   90.00
#
_symmetry.space_group_name_H-M   'P 1'
#
loop_
_entity.id
_entity.type
_entity.pdbx_description
1 polymer ?
#
loop_
_entity_poly.entity_id
_entity_poly.type
_entity_poly.pdbx_seq_one_letter_code
_entity_poly.pdbx_strand_id
1 'polypeptide(L)'
;VVSLKEKLRVENNTQNKALLSGMLCMIQYIGWKGRNTRFFFGTNNFEYVWEKMIDFNFGEDNKNLYFPKTSWYLINEGKRSKSALEPDTIMKVDDSIFIIDAKYYRYGDSKDHIELPHSSSINKQITYGEYVATSPKFKDKNGQSPLVYNLFLMPFNKEGKMFPSKENMLYIGEARGDWKSSASPYERVQGILIDIK
;
A
#
# COMPACT_ATOMS: atom_id res chain seq x y z
N VAL A 1 28.46 -2.47 19.88
CA VAL A 1 27.58 -2.31 21.05
C VAL A 1 27.71 -0.91 21.64
N VAL A 2 28.89 -0.42 21.94
CA VAL A 2 29.12 0.94 22.56
C VAL A 2 28.51 2.02 21.64
N SER A 3 28.87 2.07 20.39
CA SER A 3 28.37 3.06 19.42
C SER A 3 26.85 3.07 19.26
N LEU A 4 26.18 1.90 19.33
CA LEU A 4 24.72 1.83 19.28
C LEU A 4 24.07 2.37 20.54
N LYS A 5 24.66 2.14 21.72
CA LYS A 5 24.17 2.71 22.98
C LYS A 5 24.30 4.23 23.02
N GLU A 6 25.40 4.76 22.49
CA GLU A 6 25.61 6.20 22.36
C GLU A 6 24.60 6.85 21.43
N LYS A 7 24.38 6.27 20.25
CA LYS A 7 23.35 6.74 19.29
C LYS A 7 21.94 6.69 19.92
N LEU A 8 21.61 5.62 20.65
CA LEU A 8 20.32 5.50 21.32
C LEU A 8 20.07 6.57 22.38
N ARG A 9 21.13 7.05 23.06
CA ARG A 9 21.03 8.11 24.07
C ARG A 9 20.69 9.48 23.47
N VAL A 10 21.18 9.79 22.30
CA VAL A 10 21.02 11.10 21.65
C VAL A 10 19.89 11.16 20.64
N GLU A 11 19.34 10.00 20.27
CA GLU A 11 18.24 9.93 19.30
C GLU A 11 16.92 10.41 19.95
N ASN A 12 16.21 11.31 19.30
CA ASN A 12 14.92 11.84 19.79
C ASN A 12 13.71 11.29 19.02
N ASN A 13 13.94 10.75 17.83
CA ASN A 13 12.88 10.15 17.03
C ASN A 13 12.49 8.78 17.58
N THR A 14 11.21 8.60 17.89
CA THR A 14 10.68 7.37 18.52
C THR A 14 10.89 6.13 17.62
N GLN A 15 10.76 6.27 16.30
CA GLN A 15 10.97 5.16 15.37
C GLN A 15 12.44 4.75 15.30
N ASN A 16 13.35 5.72 15.24
CA ASN A 16 14.78 5.46 15.27
C ASN A 16 15.23 4.84 16.59
N LYS A 17 14.65 5.29 17.71
CA LYS A 17 14.89 4.65 19.02
C LYS A 17 14.49 3.19 19.04
N ALA A 18 13.31 2.87 18.52
CA ALA A 18 12.82 1.49 18.44
C ALA A 18 13.74 0.63 17.56
N LEU A 19 14.18 1.15 16.40
CA LEU A 19 15.12 0.47 15.52
C LEU A 19 16.46 0.21 16.20
N LEU A 20 17.08 1.24 16.80
CA LEU A 20 18.37 1.12 17.48
C LEU A 20 18.30 0.17 18.69
N SER A 21 17.19 0.19 19.42
CA SER A 21 16.93 -0.76 20.52
C SER A 21 16.83 -2.19 20.00
N GLY A 22 16.10 -2.41 18.90
CA GLY A 22 15.99 -3.71 18.24
C GLY A 22 17.36 -4.25 17.81
N MET A 23 18.16 -3.41 17.15
CA MET A 23 19.53 -3.77 16.74
C MET A 23 20.42 -4.10 17.94
N LEU A 24 20.31 -3.34 19.04
CA LEU A 24 21.07 -3.60 20.24
C LEU A 24 20.69 -4.94 20.88
N CYS A 25 19.39 -5.24 20.96
CA CYS A 25 18.88 -6.52 21.41
C CYS A 25 19.42 -7.67 20.56
N MET A 26 19.38 -7.56 19.23
CA MET A 26 19.93 -8.57 18.32
C MET A 26 21.38 -8.91 18.67
N ILE A 27 22.24 -7.88 18.76
CA ILE A 27 23.67 -8.06 19.01
C ILE A 27 23.94 -8.65 20.38
N GLN A 28 23.19 -8.25 21.40
CA GLN A 28 23.35 -8.76 22.76
C GLN A 28 22.97 -10.25 22.86
N TYR A 29 21.97 -10.69 22.11
CA TYR A 29 21.50 -12.08 22.16
C TYR A 29 22.23 -13.05 21.23
N ILE A 30 22.83 -12.57 20.15
CA ILE A 30 23.72 -13.39 19.28
C ILE A 30 24.91 -13.95 20.09
N GLY A 31 25.34 -13.26 21.17
CA GLY A 31 26.43 -13.70 22.04
C GLY A 31 26.04 -14.74 23.11
N TRP A 32 24.79 -15.06 23.29
CA TRP A 32 24.31 -15.98 24.34
C TRP A 32 24.33 -17.44 23.87
N LYS A 33 25.49 -18.06 23.96
CA LYS A 33 25.65 -19.50 23.77
C LYS A 33 25.01 -20.25 24.94
N GLY A 34 23.85 -20.88 24.75
CA GLY A 34 23.40 -21.90 25.70
C GLY A 34 21.90 -22.06 25.97
N ARG A 35 21.00 -21.31 25.37
CA ARG A 35 19.56 -21.60 25.47
C ARG A 35 18.92 -21.67 24.10
N ASN A 36 18.14 -22.71 23.87
CA ASN A 36 17.30 -22.95 22.67
C ASN A 36 16.15 -21.92 22.57
N THR A 37 16.44 -20.63 22.76
CA THR A 37 15.48 -19.54 22.64
C THR A 37 15.46 -19.10 21.19
N ARG A 38 14.36 -19.41 20.50
CA ARG A 38 14.08 -18.86 19.18
C ARG A 38 13.77 -17.39 19.36
N PHE A 39 14.57 -16.52 18.72
CA PHE A 39 14.29 -15.10 18.63
C PHE A 39 13.41 -14.83 17.42
N PHE A 40 12.35 -14.08 17.65
CA PHE A 40 11.53 -13.53 16.58
C PHE A 40 11.73 -12.02 16.59
N PHE A 41 12.28 -11.50 15.49
CA PHE A 41 12.29 -10.07 15.22
C PHE A 41 11.11 -9.76 14.30
N GLY A 42 10.37 -8.72 14.64
CA GLY A 42 9.24 -8.28 13.86
C GLY A 42 8.91 -6.82 14.15
N THR A 43 8.05 -6.28 13.35
CA THR A 43 7.40 -5.00 13.57
C THR A 43 5.92 -5.24 13.83
N ASN A 44 5.32 -4.45 14.72
CA ASN A 44 3.86 -4.44 14.90
C ASN A 44 3.16 -3.64 13.78
N ASN A 45 3.93 -3.06 12.86
CA ASN A 45 3.45 -2.22 11.77
C ASN A 45 3.97 -2.76 10.44
N PHE A 46 3.80 -4.05 10.19
CA PHE A 46 4.27 -4.70 8.97
C PHE A 46 3.52 -4.19 7.73
N GLU A 47 2.32 -3.63 7.90
CA GLU A 47 1.57 -2.94 6.84
C GLU A 47 2.40 -1.86 6.15
N TYR A 48 3.18 -1.06 6.88
CA TYR A 48 4.08 -0.05 6.27
C TYR A 48 5.24 -0.70 5.51
N VAL A 49 5.73 -1.84 5.97
CA VAL A 49 6.76 -2.59 5.24
C VAL A 49 6.16 -3.11 3.94
N TRP A 50 4.97 -3.66 4.00
CA TRP A 50 4.23 -4.16 2.85
C TRP A 50 4.00 -3.05 1.80
N GLU A 51 3.45 -1.91 2.20
CA GLU A 51 3.26 -0.74 1.33
C GLU A 51 4.57 -0.33 0.64
N LYS A 52 5.68 -0.27 1.40
CA LYS A 52 7.00 0.08 0.85
C LYS A 52 7.57 -0.97 -0.09
N MET A 53 7.33 -2.25 0.17
CA MET A 53 7.74 -3.34 -0.73
C MET A 53 6.99 -3.26 -2.06
N ILE A 54 5.69 -3.00 -2.03
CA ILE A 54 4.88 -2.84 -3.23
C ILE A 54 5.30 -1.58 -4.00
N ASP A 55 5.46 -0.46 -3.32
CA ASP A 55 5.88 0.80 -3.93
C ASP A 55 7.27 0.69 -4.56
N PHE A 56 8.20 0.01 -3.91
CA PHE A 56 9.55 -0.22 -4.44
C PHE A 56 9.57 -1.08 -5.71
N ASN A 57 8.70 -2.10 -5.79
CA ASN A 57 8.70 -3.03 -6.93
C ASN A 57 7.84 -2.56 -8.10
N PHE A 58 6.80 -1.77 -7.87
CA PHE A 58 5.80 -1.40 -8.87
C PHE A 58 5.62 0.12 -9.04
N GLY A 59 6.17 0.92 -8.12
CA GLY A 59 5.88 2.34 -8.03
C GLY A 59 6.68 3.19 -9.02
N GLU A 60 6.04 4.27 -9.44
CA GLU A 60 6.65 5.36 -10.21
C GLU A 60 7.32 6.37 -9.29
N ASP A 61 8.50 6.89 -9.66
CA ASP A 61 9.25 7.88 -8.87
C ASP A 61 8.45 9.16 -8.59
N ASN A 62 7.63 9.60 -9.54
CA ASN A 62 6.84 10.84 -9.46
C ASN A 62 5.37 10.62 -9.13
N LYS A 63 5.04 9.64 -8.30
CA LYS A 63 3.64 9.31 -7.96
C LYS A 63 2.83 10.49 -7.37
N ASN A 64 3.47 11.47 -6.74
CA ASN A 64 2.83 12.68 -6.21
C ASN A 64 2.10 13.52 -7.28
N LEU A 65 2.42 13.33 -8.56
CA LEU A 65 1.68 13.95 -9.65
C LEU A 65 0.24 13.46 -9.74
N TYR A 66 -0.03 12.26 -9.26
CA TYR A 66 -1.34 11.59 -9.32
C TYR A 66 -2.21 11.82 -8.07
N PHE A 67 -1.77 12.65 -7.13
CA PHE A 67 -2.45 12.87 -5.88
C PHE A 67 -3.55 13.94 -6.02
N PRO A 68 -4.83 13.59 -5.83
CA PRO A 68 -5.90 14.58 -5.82
C PRO A 68 -5.80 15.47 -4.59
N LYS A 69 -5.98 16.78 -4.79
CA LYS A 69 -5.87 17.78 -3.73
C LYS A 69 -7.26 18.24 -3.29
N THR A 70 -7.43 18.45 -2.00
CA THR A 70 -8.66 18.99 -1.42
C THR A 70 -8.43 20.38 -0.84
N SER A 71 -9.48 21.18 -0.78
CA SER A 71 -9.42 22.53 -0.22
C SER A 71 -10.78 22.91 0.39
N TRP A 72 -10.73 23.69 1.45
CA TRP A 72 -11.87 24.39 1.98
C TRP A 72 -11.96 25.79 1.36
N TYR A 73 -13.16 26.24 1.10
CA TYR A 73 -13.46 27.62 0.72
C TYR A 73 -14.31 28.21 1.83
N LEU A 74 -13.64 28.87 2.78
CA LEU A 74 -14.29 29.40 3.98
C LEU A 74 -14.88 30.81 3.71
N ILE A 75 -16.04 31.05 4.27
CA ILE A 75 -16.69 32.38 4.21
C ILE A 75 -15.77 33.38 4.95
N ASN A 76 -15.43 34.49 4.28
CA ASN A 76 -14.55 35.55 4.77
C ASN A 76 -13.05 35.19 4.96
N GLU A 77 -12.64 33.93 4.75
CA GLU A 77 -11.24 33.53 4.90
C GLU A 77 -10.59 33.03 3.60
N GLY A 78 -11.41 32.79 2.58
CA GLY A 78 -10.95 32.30 1.28
C GLY A 78 -10.51 30.83 1.29
N LYS A 79 -9.63 30.47 0.36
CA LYS A 79 -9.19 29.08 0.14
C LYS A 79 -8.17 28.63 1.19
N ARG A 80 -8.42 27.46 1.79
CA ARG A 80 -7.50 26.72 2.67
C ARG A 80 -7.26 25.33 2.11
N SER A 81 -6.06 25.09 1.60
CA SER A 81 -5.67 23.79 1.07
C SER A 81 -5.44 22.78 2.20
N LYS A 82 -5.81 21.52 1.97
CA LYS A 82 -5.52 20.39 2.82
C LYS A 82 -4.46 19.48 2.16
N SER A 83 -3.96 18.52 2.91
CA SER A 83 -3.10 17.48 2.35
C SER A 83 -3.79 16.78 1.17
N ALA A 84 -3.01 16.35 0.22
CA ALA A 84 -3.51 15.54 -0.87
C ALA A 84 -4.01 14.18 -0.34
N LEU A 85 -4.87 13.54 -1.12
CA LEU A 85 -5.16 12.12 -0.95
C LEU A 85 -4.02 11.33 -1.62
N GLU A 86 -3.39 10.44 -0.88
CA GLU A 86 -2.15 9.77 -1.31
C GLU A 86 -2.41 8.28 -1.55
N PRO A 87 -2.47 7.81 -2.82
CA PRO A 87 -2.38 6.40 -3.14
C PRO A 87 -1.04 5.81 -2.70
N ASP A 88 -1.04 4.56 -2.25
CA ASP A 88 0.20 3.91 -1.79
C ASP A 88 1.20 3.77 -2.94
N THR A 89 0.72 3.32 -4.11
CA THR A 89 1.57 3.08 -5.28
C THR A 89 0.84 3.44 -6.57
N ILE A 90 1.55 4.08 -7.48
CA ILE A 90 1.13 4.30 -8.88
C ILE A 90 2.09 3.53 -9.77
N MET A 91 1.54 2.64 -10.61
CA MET A 91 2.30 1.91 -11.61
C MET A 91 1.82 2.32 -13.01
N LYS A 92 2.74 2.56 -13.91
CA LYS A 92 2.44 2.88 -15.29
C LYS A 92 2.99 1.80 -16.21
N VAL A 93 2.14 1.26 -17.07
CA VAL A 93 2.53 0.30 -18.09
C VAL A 93 1.88 0.72 -19.39
N ASP A 94 2.67 1.10 -20.37
CA ASP A 94 2.23 1.66 -21.65
C ASP A 94 1.25 2.83 -21.46
N ASP A 95 0.04 2.74 -21.99
CA ASP A 95 -1.02 3.74 -21.87
C ASP A 95 -1.95 3.51 -20.68
N SER A 96 -1.62 2.54 -19.82
CA SER A 96 -2.42 2.17 -18.65
C SER A 96 -1.79 2.64 -17.36
N ILE A 97 -2.62 3.11 -16.44
CA ILE A 97 -2.23 3.54 -15.09
C ILE A 97 -2.93 2.64 -14.09
N PHE A 98 -2.14 2.04 -13.21
CA PHE A 98 -2.62 1.19 -12.14
C PHE A 98 -2.45 1.93 -10.82
N ILE A 99 -3.55 2.15 -10.11
CA ILE A 99 -3.56 2.76 -8.78
C ILE A 99 -3.70 1.63 -7.78
N ILE A 100 -2.65 1.40 -7.02
CA ILE A 100 -2.52 0.24 -6.13
C ILE A 100 -2.60 0.71 -4.69
N ASP A 101 -3.46 0.09 -3.91
CA ASP A 101 -3.56 0.24 -2.46
C ASP A 101 -3.12 -1.10 -1.84
N ALA A 102 -1.99 -1.06 -1.16
CA ALA A 102 -1.34 -2.25 -0.60
C ALA A 102 -1.96 -2.61 0.75
N LYS A 103 -2.66 -3.73 0.83
CA LYS A 103 -3.36 -4.17 2.04
C LYS A 103 -2.70 -5.41 2.63
N TYR A 104 -2.05 -5.25 3.80
CA TYR A 104 -1.51 -6.38 4.54
C TYR A 104 -2.62 -7.07 5.35
N TYR A 105 -3.56 -7.69 4.63
CA TYR A 105 -4.73 -8.36 5.19
C TYR A 105 -4.58 -9.87 5.10
N ARG A 106 -5.26 -10.59 5.98
CA ARG A 106 -5.13 -12.05 6.13
C ARG A 106 -6.00 -12.86 5.16
N TYR A 107 -6.69 -12.22 4.23
CA TYR A 107 -7.56 -12.92 3.28
C TYR A 107 -6.82 -14.04 2.52
N GLY A 108 -5.56 -13.82 2.14
CA GLY A 108 -4.73 -14.83 1.48
C GLY A 108 -4.47 -16.10 2.31
N ASP A 109 -4.58 -16.00 3.64
CA ASP A 109 -4.39 -17.13 4.56
C ASP A 109 -5.72 -17.71 5.06
N SER A 110 -6.76 -16.89 5.21
CA SER A 110 -8.03 -17.27 5.83
C SER A 110 -9.14 -17.59 4.84
N LYS A 111 -9.12 -16.93 3.67
CA LYS A 111 -10.23 -16.88 2.70
C LYS A 111 -11.54 -16.33 3.30
N ASP A 112 -11.45 -15.65 4.45
CA ASP A 112 -12.59 -15.05 5.10
C ASP A 112 -12.87 -13.65 4.50
N HIS A 113 -14.09 -13.44 4.02
CA HIS A 113 -14.50 -12.18 3.40
C HIS A 113 -14.45 -10.98 4.36
N ILE A 114 -14.47 -11.22 5.68
CA ILE A 114 -14.30 -10.16 6.70
C ILE A 114 -12.90 -9.53 6.62
N GLU A 115 -11.93 -10.28 6.14
CA GLU A 115 -10.56 -9.83 5.94
C GLU A 115 -10.33 -9.11 4.58
N LEU A 116 -11.40 -8.79 3.85
CA LEU A 116 -11.33 -7.97 2.64
C LEU A 116 -11.41 -6.46 2.98
N PRO A 117 -10.88 -5.59 2.11
CA PRO A 117 -10.95 -4.15 2.31
C PRO A 117 -12.38 -3.62 2.45
N HIS A 118 -12.61 -2.76 3.44
CA HIS A 118 -13.92 -2.18 3.73
C HIS A 118 -14.38 -1.16 2.68
N SER A 119 -15.67 -0.83 2.70
CA SER A 119 -16.31 0.12 1.77
C SER A 119 -15.62 1.48 1.71
N SER A 120 -15.05 1.98 2.81
CA SER A 120 -14.27 3.22 2.83
C SER A 120 -13.02 3.15 1.96
N SER A 121 -12.30 2.01 1.97
CA SER A 121 -11.14 1.79 1.11
C SER A 121 -11.56 1.66 -0.35
N ILE A 122 -12.67 0.98 -0.63
CA ILE A 122 -13.23 0.84 -1.98
C ILE A 122 -13.57 2.22 -2.55
N ASN A 123 -14.30 3.04 -1.79
CA ASN A 123 -14.69 4.38 -2.21
C ASN A 123 -13.47 5.29 -2.45
N LYS A 124 -12.49 5.25 -1.53
CA LYS A 124 -11.23 6.00 -1.65
C LYS A 124 -10.50 5.62 -2.94
N GLN A 125 -10.42 4.32 -3.24
CA GLN A 125 -9.72 3.81 -4.42
C GLN A 125 -10.43 4.20 -5.73
N ILE A 126 -11.75 4.10 -5.79
CA ILE A 126 -12.55 4.57 -6.93
C ILE A 126 -12.34 6.08 -7.15
N THR A 127 -12.29 6.88 -6.08
CA THR A 127 -12.03 8.33 -6.15
C THR A 127 -10.67 8.64 -6.77
N TYR A 128 -9.64 7.89 -6.42
CA TYR A 128 -8.32 8.04 -7.04
C TYR A 128 -8.36 7.73 -8.54
N GLY A 129 -8.98 6.61 -8.90
CA GLY A 129 -9.13 6.22 -10.30
C GLY A 129 -9.89 7.25 -11.13
N GLU A 130 -11.00 7.75 -10.60
CA GLU A 130 -11.81 8.77 -11.25
C GLU A 130 -11.00 10.07 -11.48
N TYR A 131 -10.25 10.51 -10.49
CA TYR A 131 -9.40 11.70 -10.63
C TYR A 131 -8.38 11.56 -11.76
N VAL A 132 -7.71 10.43 -11.85
CA VAL A 132 -6.70 10.20 -12.89
C VAL A 132 -7.35 10.04 -14.26
N ALA A 133 -8.45 9.29 -14.36
CA ALA A 133 -9.14 9.04 -15.64
C ALA A 133 -9.81 10.29 -16.22
N THR A 134 -10.30 11.19 -15.38
CA THR A 134 -11.08 12.37 -15.83
C THR A 134 -10.28 13.66 -15.91
N SER A 135 -9.13 13.74 -15.23
CA SER A 135 -8.32 14.97 -15.20
C SER A 135 -7.66 15.23 -16.54
N PRO A 136 -7.81 16.46 -17.09
CA PRO A 136 -7.12 16.87 -18.33
C PRO A 136 -5.60 16.74 -18.28
N LYS A 137 -5.03 16.74 -17.06
CA LYS A 137 -3.58 16.64 -16.80
C LYS A 137 -2.97 15.34 -17.32
N PHE A 138 -3.76 14.25 -17.37
CA PHE A 138 -3.26 12.91 -17.72
C PHE A 138 -3.63 12.49 -19.14
N LYS A 139 -4.29 13.36 -19.91
CA LYS A 139 -4.60 13.11 -21.31
C LYS A 139 -3.32 13.10 -22.15
N ASP A 140 -3.33 12.25 -23.15
CA ASP A 140 -2.26 12.20 -24.14
C ASP A 140 -2.28 13.42 -25.09
N LYS A 141 -1.34 13.46 -26.05
CA LYS A 141 -1.25 14.52 -27.06
C LYS A 141 -2.48 14.60 -27.99
N ASN A 142 -3.25 13.53 -28.06
CA ASN A 142 -4.47 13.43 -28.88
C ASN A 142 -5.74 13.76 -28.06
N GLY A 143 -5.57 14.08 -26.77
CA GLY A 143 -6.68 14.37 -25.87
C GLY A 143 -7.36 13.12 -25.31
N GLN A 144 -6.79 11.92 -25.50
CA GLN A 144 -7.33 10.67 -24.97
C GLN A 144 -6.95 10.49 -23.51
N SER A 145 -7.90 10.05 -22.69
CA SER A 145 -7.64 9.71 -21.28
C SER A 145 -6.96 8.35 -21.19
N PRO A 146 -6.05 8.17 -20.21
CA PRO A 146 -5.43 6.87 -19.97
C PRO A 146 -6.45 5.83 -19.53
N LEU A 147 -6.15 4.55 -19.76
CA LEU A 147 -6.86 3.46 -19.12
C LEU A 147 -6.41 3.38 -17.66
N VAL A 148 -7.36 3.49 -16.72
CA VAL A 148 -7.04 3.51 -15.28
C VAL A 148 -7.68 2.31 -14.61
N TYR A 149 -6.85 1.57 -13.86
CA TYR A 149 -7.26 0.40 -13.09
C TYR A 149 -6.98 0.65 -11.61
N ASN A 150 -7.94 0.29 -10.76
CA ASN A 150 -7.78 0.30 -9.32
C ASN A 150 -7.53 -1.11 -8.80
N LEU A 151 -6.54 -1.27 -7.93
CA LEU A 151 -6.15 -2.58 -7.38
C LEU A 151 -6.03 -2.53 -5.85
N PHE A 152 -6.49 -3.59 -5.20
CA PHE A 152 -6.03 -3.97 -3.87
C PHE A 152 -5.01 -5.10 -4.04
N LEU A 153 -3.82 -4.91 -3.45
CA LEU A 153 -2.76 -5.90 -3.49
C LEU A 153 -2.54 -6.47 -2.09
N MET A 154 -2.84 -7.75 -1.91
CA MET A 154 -2.80 -8.45 -0.64
C MET A 154 -1.82 -9.63 -0.68
N PRO A 155 -1.14 -9.97 0.42
CA PRO A 155 -0.22 -11.09 0.46
C PRO A 155 -0.95 -12.43 0.50
N PHE A 156 -0.33 -13.46 -0.09
CA PHE A 156 -0.69 -14.85 0.12
C PHE A 156 0.55 -15.76 0.06
N ASN A 157 0.37 -17.00 0.43
CA ASN A 157 1.36 -18.06 0.24
C ASN A 157 0.81 -19.07 -0.77
N LYS A 158 1.41 -19.14 -1.96
CA LYS A 158 0.98 -20.06 -3.04
C LYS A 158 1.13 -21.54 -2.69
N GLU A 159 2.01 -21.86 -1.74
CA GLU A 159 2.16 -23.22 -1.20
C GLU A 159 1.18 -23.50 -0.05
N GLY A 160 0.41 -22.47 0.35
CA GLY A 160 -0.60 -22.55 1.39
C GLY A 160 -1.82 -23.37 0.98
N LYS A 161 -2.64 -23.73 1.97
CA LYS A 161 -3.84 -24.56 1.74
C LYS A 161 -5.00 -23.79 1.11
N MET A 162 -5.10 -22.47 1.34
CA MET A 162 -6.29 -21.69 0.97
C MET A 162 -6.32 -21.32 -0.52
N PHE A 163 -5.14 -20.99 -1.07
CA PHE A 163 -4.99 -20.60 -2.46
C PHE A 163 -3.77 -21.30 -3.09
N PRO A 164 -3.79 -22.66 -3.19
CA PRO A 164 -2.68 -23.36 -3.83
C PRO A 164 -2.58 -22.95 -5.30
N SER A 165 -1.41 -22.48 -5.72
CA SER A 165 -1.20 -21.97 -7.07
C SER A 165 0.22 -22.21 -7.54
N LYS A 166 0.39 -22.29 -8.88
CA LYS A 166 1.69 -22.20 -9.54
C LYS A 166 2.06 -20.76 -9.87
N GLU A 167 1.08 -19.88 -9.89
CA GLU A 167 1.23 -18.46 -10.22
C GLU A 167 1.60 -17.66 -8.98
N ASN A 168 2.44 -16.64 -9.17
CA ASN A 168 2.83 -15.72 -8.10
C ASN A 168 1.77 -14.63 -7.85
N MET A 169 0.81 -14.49 -8.75
CA MET A 169 -0.30 -13.53 -8.63
C MET A 169 -1.63 -14.22 -8.95
N LEU A 170 -2.65 -13.92 -8.15
CA LEU A 170 -4.00 -14.47 -8.33
C LEU A 170 -5.03 -13.35 -8.31
N TYR A 171 -5.86 -13.31 -9.34
CA TYR A 171 -7.07 -12.49 -9.33
C TYR A 171 -8.16 -13.18 -8.52
N ILE A 172 -8.73 -12.48 -7.54
CA ILE A 172 -9.74 -13.04 -6.64
C ILE A 172 -11.15 -12.46 -6.86
N GLY A 173 -11.28 -11.53 -7.80
CA GLY A 173 -12.54 -10.82 -8.05
C GLY A 173 -12.39 -9.32 -7.91
N GLU A 174 -13.51 -8.62 -7.87
CA GLU A 174 -13.52 -7.16 -7.82
C GLU A 174 -14.56 -6.63 -6.83
N ALA A 175 -14.27 -5.48 -6.24
CA ALA A 175 -15.21 -4.70 -5.44
C ALA A 175 -15.85 -3.63 -6.33
N ARG A 176 -17.17 -3.42 -6.15
CA ARG A 176 -17.97 -2.44 -6.87
C ARG A 176 -18.78 -1.60 -5.91
N GLY A 177 -19.01 -0.34 -6.26
CA GLY A 177 -20.00 0.50 -5.61
C GLY A 177 -21.29 0.53 -6.42
N ASP A 178 -22.44 0.40 -5.80
CA ASP A 178 -23.76 0.45 -6.43
C ASP A 178 -24.10 1.83 -7.03
N TRP A 179 -23.36 2.86 -6.61
CA TRP A 179 -23.45 4.23 -7.16
C TRP A 179 -22.63 4.47 -8.45
N LYS A 180 -21.93 3.43 -8.96
CA LYS A 180 -21.17 3.48 -10.23
C LYS A 180 -21.73 2.50 -11.22
N SER A 181 -21.61 2.82 -12.51
CA SER A 181 -22.08 1.96 -13.60
C SER A 181 -21.21 0.71 -13.78
N SER A 182 -19.99 0.74 -13.27
CA SER A 182 -18.93 -0.25 -13.51
C SER A 182 -18.56 -0.44 -15.00
N ALA A 183 -18.89 0.54 -15.84
CA ALA A 183 -18.58 0.51 -17.26
C ALA A 183 -17.09 0.76 -17.52
N SER A 184 -16.49 1.68 -16.74
CA SER A 184 -15.06 1.99 -16.84
C SER A 184 -14.24 1.19 -15.85
N PRO A 185 -12.99 0.78 -16.18
CA PRO A 185 -12.15 0.01 -15.27
C PRO A 185 -11.92 0.67 -13.91
N TYR A 186 -11.80 2.00 -13.88
CA TYR A 186 -11.58 2.76 -12.64
C TYR A 186 -12.80 2.81 -11.71
N GLU A 187 -13.99 2.43 -12.16
CA GLU A 187 -15.22 2.41 -11.34
C GLU A 187 -15.31 1.18 -10.42
N ARG A 188 -14.35 0.29 -10.50
CA ARG A 188 -14.25 -0.95 -9.72
C ARG A 188 -12.82 -1.14 -9.23
N VAL A 189 -12.66 -1.95 -8.18
CA VAL A 189 -11.35 -2.23 -7.59
C VAL A 189 -11.08 -3.73 -7.67
N GLN A 190 -10.05 -4.11 -8.39
CA GLN A 190 -9.67 -5.50 -8.55
C GLN A 190 -8.90 -5.98 -7.32
N GLY A 191 -9.24 -7.15 -6.82
CA GLY A 191 -8.52 -7.84 -5.76
C GLY A 191 -7.46 -8.77 -6.33
N ILE A 192 -6.20 -8.55 -5.98
CA ILE A 192 -5.06 -9.36 -6.40
C ILE A 192 -4.33 -9.87 -5.17
N LEU A 193 -4.07 -11.17 -5.14
CA LEU A 193 -3.13 -11.77 -4.20
C LEU A 193 -1.76 -11.87 -4.85
N ILE A 194 -0.71 -11.57 -4.09
CA ILE A 194 0.68 -11.72 -4.53
C ILE A 194 1.46 -12.61 -3.55
N ASP A 195 2.21 -13.57 -4.08
CA ASP A 195 3.03 -14.48 -3.29
C ASP A 195 4.19 -13.73 -2.64
N ILE A 196 4.40 -13.98 -1.35
CA ILE A 196 5.40 -13.30 -0.53
C ILE A 196 6.70 -14.10 -0.36
N LYS A 197 6.85 -15.21 -1.09
CA LYS A 197 8.05 -16.05 -1.06
C LYS A 197 8.92 -15.87 -2.28
#